data_d639a46f535be9497860459a0e3f4343
#
_entry.id   d639a46f535be9497860459a0e3f4343
#
_cell.length_a   1.000
_cell.length_b   1.000
_cell.length_c   1.000
_cell.angle_alpha   90.00
_cell.angle_beta   90.00
_cell.angle_gamma   90.00
#
_symmetry.space_group_name_H-M   'P 1'
#
loop_
_entity.id
_entity.type
_entity.pdbx_description
1 polymer ?
#
loop_
_entity_poly.entity_id
_entity_poly.type
_entity_poly.pdbx_seq_one_letter_code
_entity_poly.pdbx_strand_id
1 'polypeptide(L)'
;NKISSEFKKIYLPVDSKIYDVIKFLYSNSENVKVIMFENDKIEFLENFASKLEIDILNIGFENVKKTPFNLAFYKQLKIPYSKSFRNFYFPRNLDMEKKLEAHLLNFYKIQDSNRLSLIHNESSKGRFDLKGINGSAIYVTKESDIFNNLFFYTRLIEKAREIHCVDSSFLNLVERSKTKAKLYFHDLFGASIELRKDWY
;
A
#
# COMPACT_ATOMS: atom_id res chain seq x y z
N ASN A 1 11.15 6.81 11.05
CA ASN A 1 9.87 6.36 11.60
C ASN A 1 9.84 6.65 13.11
N LYS A 2 8.77 7.35 13.61
CA LYS A 2 8.71 7.74 15.04
C LYS A 2 8.78 6.52 15.96
N ILE A 3 8.06 5.45 15.66
CA ILE A 3 8.08 4.23 16.47
C ILE A 3 9.49 3.61 16.46
N SER A 4 10.11 3.49 15.29
CA SER A 4 11.43 2.88 15.20
C SER A 4 12.53 3.67 15.93
N SER A 5 12.35 4.97 16.14
CA SER A 5 13.29 5.78 16.93
C SER A 5 13.11 5.65 18.45
N GLU A 6 11.93 5.19 18.92
CA GLU A 6 11.62 5.03 20.34
C GLU A 6 12.04 3.65 20.89
N PHE A 7 12.24 2.66 20.00
CA PHE A 7 12.58 1.27 20.39
C PHE A 7 13.90 0.82 19.81
N LYS A 8 14.71 0.14 20.59
CA LYS A 8 15.97 -0.44 20.14
C LYS A 8 15.76 -1.55 19.10
N LYS A 9 14.69 -2.30 19.24
CA LYS A 9 14.31 -3.39 18.34
C LYS A 9 12.81 -3.56 18.30
N ILE A 10 12.29 -3.75 17.09
CA ILE A 10 10.88 -4.00 16.85
C ILE A 10 10.76 -5.31 16.09
N TYR A 11 9.93 -6.20 16.59
CA TYR A 11 9.51 -7.39 15.86
C TYR A 11 8.15 -7.13 15.23
N LEU A 12 8.05 -7.28 13.92
CA LEU A 12 6.84 -7.06 13.15
C LEU A 12 6.34 -8.40 12.61
N PRO A 13 5.37 -9.04 13.28
CA PRO A 13 4.76 -10.26 12.79
C PRO A 13 3.87 -9.98 11.58
N VAL A 14 3.97 -10.81 10.56
CA VAL A 14 3.20 -10.67 9.32
C VAL A 14 2.79 -12.02 8.77
N ASP A 15 1.63 -12.07 8.12
CA ASP A 15 1.16 -13.25 7.39
C ASP A 15 2.12 -13.59 6.23
N SER A 16 2.29 -14.88 5.95
CA SER A 16 3.16 -15.39 4.88
C SER A 16 2.83 -14.78 3.51
N LYS A 17 1.56 -14.50 3.23
CA LYS A 17 1.08 -13.92 1.96
C LYS A 17 1.62 -12.53 1.66
N ILE A 18 1.98 -11.76 2.70
CA ILE A 18 2.48 -10.39 2.57
C ILE A 18 3.91 -10.22 3.09
N TYR A 19 4.52 -11.33 3.54
CA TYR A 19 5.85 -11.29 4.17
C TYR A 19 6.90 -10.63 3.30
N ASP A 20 7.01 -11.00 2.03
CA ASP A 20 8.04 -10.47 1.12
C ASP A 20 7.84 -8.97 0.85
N VAL A 21 6.60 -8.52 0.74
CA VAL A 21 6.27 -7.09 0.56
C VAL A 21 6.68 -6.30 1.80
N ILE A 22 6.32 -6.77 2.98
CA ILE A 22 6.65 -6.08 4.24
C ILE A 22 8.15 -6.13 4.51
N LYS A 23 8.80 -7.26 4.24
CA LYS A 23 10.27 -7.38 4.33
C LYS A 23 10.98 -6.40 3.38
N PHE A 24 10.47 -6.22 2.16
CA PHE A 24 10.97 -5.21 1.23
C PHE A 24 10.81 -3.80 1.80
N LEU A 25 9.65 -3.45 2.35
CA LEU A 25 9.41 -2.12 2.92
C LEU A 25 10.37 -1.76 4.07
N TYR A 26 10.76 -2.75 4.86
CA TYR A 26 11.65 -2.55 6.01
C TYR A 26 13.10 -2.97 5.74
N SER A 27 13.48 -3.23 4.48
CA SER A 27 14.83 -3.71 4.13
C SER A 27 15.96 -2.77 4.57
N ASN A 28 15.69 -1.47 4.67
CA ASN A 28 16.65 -0.45 5.13
C ASN A 28 16.50 -0.08 6.61
N SER A 29 15.72 -0.85 7.38
CA SER A 29 15.47 -0.57 8.80
C SER A 29 16.24 -1.55 9.67
N GLU A 30 17.32 -1.08 10.31
CA GLU A 30 18.19 -1.92 11.13
C GLU A 30 17.51 -2.46 12.39
N ASN A 31 16.58 -1.69 12.96
CA ASN A 31 15.89 -2.02 14.19
C ASN A 31 14.51 -2.69 14.01
N VAL A 32 14.03 -2.89 12.77
CA VAL A 32 12.78 -3.59 12.49
C VAL A 32 13.08 -4.97 11.92
N LYS A 33 12.68 -6.02 12.64
CA LYS A 33 12.77 -7.40 12.21
C LYS A 33 11.39 -7.90 11.83
N VAL A 34 11.16 -8.08 10.53
CA VAL A 34 9.93 -8.71 10.03
C VAL A 34 9.98 -10.21 10.30
N ILE A 35 8.90 -10.75 10.87
CA ILE A 35 8.78 -12.16 11.24
C ILE A 35 7.56 -12.74 10.56
N MET A 36 7.74 -13.88 9.89
CA MET A 36 6.64 -14.60 9.29
C MET A 36 5.88 -15.39 10.36
N PHE A 37 4.56 -15.25 10.34
CA PHE A 37 3.65 -16.07 11.14
C PHE A 37 2.65 -16.76 10.21
N GLU A 38 2.44 -18.03 10.43
CA GLU A 38 1.46 -18.83 9.66
C GLU A 38 0.05 -18.79 10.23
N ASN A 39 -0.08 -18.33 11.48
CA ASN A 39 -1.36 -18.27 12.20
C ASN A 39 -1.50 -16.96 12.97
N ASP A 40 -2.58 -16.22 12.71
CA ASP A 40 -2.96 -14.97 13.42
C ASP A 40 -3.45 -15.20 14.87
N LYS A 41 -3.06 -16.32 15.51
CA LYS A 41 -3.47 -16.60 16.88
C LYS A 41 -2.70 -15.72 17.86
N ILE A 42 -3.42 -14.88 18.59
CA ILE A 42 -2.88 -14.01 19.64
C ILE A 42 -1.98 -14.78 20.60
N GLU A 43 -2.39 -15.98 21.00
CA GLU A 43 -1.63 -16.88 21.88
C GLU A 43 -0.19 -17.16 21.39
N PHE A 44 0.01 -17.26 20.08
CA PHE A 44 1.35 -17.47 19.52
C PHE A 44 2.22 -16.22 19.66
N LEU A 45 1.64 -15.02 19.48
CA LEU A 45 2.35 -13.75 19.67
C LEU A 45 2.69 -13.51 21.15
N GLU A 46 1.78 -13.85 22.06
CA GLU A 46 2.01 -13.76 23.50
C GLU A 46 3.14 -14.70 23.95
N ASN A 47 3.13 -15.94 23.48
CA ASN A 47 4.21 -16.91 23.75
C ASN A 47 5.55 -16.45 23.18
N PHE A 48 5.55 -15.87 21.97
CA PHE A 48 6.77 -15.33 21.37
C PHE A 48 7.31 -14.14 22.17
N ALA A 49 6.44 -13.21 22.56
CA ALA A 49 6.81 -12.03 23.36
C ALA A 49 7.33 -12.42 24.75
N SER A 50 6.66 -13.36 25.40
CA SER A 50 7.08 -13.89 26.70
C SER A 50 8.46 -14.53 26.66
N LYS A 51 8.74 -15.36 25.63
CA LYS A 51 10.07 -16.00 25.45
C LYS A 51 11.21 -15.01 25.22
N LEU A 52 10.91 -13.83 24.67
CA LEU A 52 11.89 -12.79 24.40
C LEU A 52 11.88 -11.66 25.45
N GLU A 53 11.02 -11.76 26.44
CA GLU A 53 10.82 -10.74 27.50
C GLU A 53 10.58 -9.33 26.89
N ILE A 54 9.67 -9.26 25.90
CA ILE A 54 9.32 -8.03 25.20
C ILE A 54 7.85 -7.67 25.35
N ASP A 55 7.55 -6.38 25.31
CA ASP A 55 6.19 -5.87 25.33
C ASP A 55 5.49 -6.03 23.99
N ILE A 56 4.16 -6.24 24.03
CA ILE A 56 3.29 -6.24 22.87
C ILE A 56 2.62 -4.87 22.74
N LEU A 57 2.85 -4.19 21.60
CA LEU A 57 2.08 -3.01 21.22
C LEU A 57 0.90 -3.44 20.35
N ASN A 58 -0.28 -3.54 20.95
CA ASN A 58 -1.49 -3.93 20.23
C ASN A 58 -2.13 -2.72 19.53
N ILE A 59 -2.20 -2.80 18.17
CA ILE A 59 -2.86 -1.80 17.32
C ILE A 59 -3.79 -2.59 16.41
N GLY A 60 -5.07 -2.55 16.71
CA GLY A 60 -6.03 -3.45 16.09
C GLY A 60 -7.29 -2.78 15.56
N PHE A 61 -8.04 -3.57 14.81
CA PHE A 61 -9.33 -3.20 14.22
C PHE A 61 -10.42 -2.98 15.29
N GLU A 62 -10.35 -3.65 16.40
CA GLU A 62 -11.28 -3.52 17.52
C GLU A 62 -11.35 -2.09 18.08
N ASN A 63 -10.31 -1.30 17.85
CA ASN A 63 -10.21 0.08 18.31
C ASN A 63 -10.57 1.13 17.23
N VAL A 64 -11.00 0.70 16.05
CA VAL A 64 -11.34 1.62 14.93
C VAL A 64 -12.61 2.41 15.21
N LYS A 65 -13.65 1.78 15.79
CA LYS A 65 -14.96 2.39 16.10
C LYS A 65 -15.54 3.13 14.87
N LYS A 66 -15.99 4.38 15.05
CA LYS A 66 -16.54 5.25 14.00
C LYS A 66 -15.49 6.14 13.32
N THR A 67 -14.21 5.95 13.62
CA THR A 67 -13.13 6.73 12.99
C THR A 67 -12.83 6.16 11.60
N PRO A 68 -12.57 7.00 10.58
CA PRO A 68 -12.07 6.52 9.30
C PRO A 68 -10.88 5.59 9.50
N PHE A 69 -10.88 4.47 8.78
CA PHE A 69 -9.94 3.37 8.95
C PHE A 69 -8.46 3.84 8.92
N ASN A 70 -8.12 4.66 7.95
CA ASN A 70 -6.77 5.19 7.78
C ASN A 70 -6.31 6.10 8.92
N LEU A 71 -7.25 6.79 9.60
CA LEU A 71 -6.96 7.64 10.75
C LEU A 71 -6.86 6.83 12.05
N ALA A 72 -7.62 5.75 12.17
CA ALA A 72 -7.79 5.02 13.42
C ALA A 72 -6.47 4.47 13.97
N PHE A 73 -5.62 3.91 13.11
CA PHE A 73 -4.31 3.38 13.51
C PHE A 73 -3.36 4.47 13.98
N TYR A 74 -3.36 5.63 13.31
CA TYR A 74 -2.54 6.78 13.75
C TYR A 74 -2.99 7.34 15.09
N LYS A 75 -4.31 7.36 15.36
CA LYS A 75 -4.85 7.76 16.67
C LYS A 75 -4.43 6.80 17.78
N GLN A 76 -4.50 5.48 17.54
CA GLN A 76 -4.06 4.48 18.53
C GLN A 76 -2.58 4.69 18.91
N LEU A 77 -1.75 5.04 17.94
CA LEU A 77 -0.33 5.33 18.13
C LEU A 77 -0.05 6.76 18.65
N LYS A 78 -1.07 7.60 18.82
CA LYS A 78 -0.91 9.04 19.16
C LYS A 78 0.02 9.77 18.17
N ILE A 79 0.00 9.38 16.90
CA ILE A 79 0.79 9.97 15.81
C ILE A 79 -0.13 10.85 14.97
N PRO A 80 0.22 12.13 14.71
CA PRO A 80 -0.55 12.98 13.81
C PRO A 80 -0.65 12.36 12.41
N TYR A 81 -1.84 12.23 11.87
CA TYR A 81 -2.09 11.61 10.56
C TYR A 81 -1.33 12.30 9.42
N SER A 82 -1.07 13.60 9.53
CA SER A 82 -0.25 14.36 8.58
C SER A 82 1.15 13.76 8.36
N LYS A 83 1.68 13.03 9.33
CA LYS A 83 2.97 12.32 9.19
C LYS A 83 2.91 11.13 8.23
N SER A 84 1.72 10.59 7.99
CA SER A 84 1.54 9.52 7.00
C SER A 84 1.90 9.94 5.57
N PHE A 85 1.91 11.25 5.29
CA PHE A 85 2.28 11.81 3.99
C PHE A 85 3.68 12.41 4.01
N ARG A 86 4.00 13.21 5.03
CA ARG A 86 5.30 13.91 5.11
C ARG A 86 6.48 12.97 5.34
N ASN A 87 6.25 11.89 6.04
CA ASN A 87 7.28 10.93 6.42
C ASN A 87 7.07 9.55 5.76
N PHE A 88 6.21 9.48 4.74
CA PHE A 88 6.04 8.26 3.99
C PHE A 88 7.31 8.00 3.16
N TYR A 89 7.92 6.90 3.45
CA TYR A 89 9.12 6.44 2.76
C TYR A 89 9.06 4.92 2.60
N PHE A 90 9.47 4.46 1.45
CA PHE A 90 9.77 3.05 1.19
C PHE A 90 10.97 2.96 0.25
N PRO A 91 11.76 1.88 0.32
CA PRO A 91 12.89 1.69 -0.58
C PRO A 91 12.37 1.55 -2.02
N ARG A 92 13.10 2.15 -2.98
CA ARG A 92 12.80 2.00 -4.41
C ARG A 92 13.70 0.91 -5.00
N ASN A 93 13.14 0.07 -5.82
CA ASN A 93 13.89 -0.87 -6.64
C ASN A 93 13.62 -0.58 -8.12
N LEU A 94 14.44 0.32 -8.69
CA LEU A 94 14.24 0.83 -10.04
C LEU A 94 14.31 -0.27 -11.11
N ASP A 95 15.06 -1.35 -10.88
CA ASP A 95 15.16 -2.46 -11.83
C ASP A 95 13.89 -3.31 -11.84
N MET A 96 13.31 -3.58 -10.66
CA MET A 96 12.02 -4.27 -10.56
C MET A 96 10.87 -3.41 -11.12
N GLU A 97 10.89 -2.10 -10.86
CA GLU A 97 9.92 -1.17 -11.41
C GLU A 97 9.98 -1.12 -12.94
N LYS A 98 11.18 -1.10 -13.54
CA LYS A 98 11.37 -1.16 -15.00
C LYS A 98 10.91 -2.50 -15.58
N LYS A 99 11.22 -3.62 -14.91
CA LYS A 99 10.79 -4.95 -15.32
C LYS A 99 9.27 -5.06 -15.31
N LEU A 100 8.62 -4.57 -14.26
CA LEU A 100 7.15 -4.54 -14.18
C LEU A 100 6.55 -3.66 -15.28
N GLU A 101 7.08 -2.44 -15.49
CA GLU A 101 6.63 -1.55 -16.57
C GLU A 101 6.71 -2.24 -17.93
N ALA A 102 7.87 -2.82 -18.28
CA ALA A 102 8.06 -3.52 -19.54
C ALA A 102 7.11 -4.71 -19.72
N HIS A 103 6.92 -5.50 -18.64
CA HIS A 103 5.97 -6.61 -18.64
C HIS A 103 4.53 -6.12 -18.89
N LEU A 104 4.07 -5.11 -18.16
CA LEU A 104 2.71 -4.60 -18.28
C LEU A 104 2.43 -3.94 -19.64
N LEU A 105 3.37 -3.18 -20.19
CA LEU A 105 3.25 -2.61 -21.53
C LEU A 105 3.08 -3.72 -22.59
N ASN A 106 3.85 -4.79 -22.49
CA ASN A 106 3.73 -5.96 -23.37
C ASN A 106 2.41 -6.72 -23.14
N PHE A 107 2.04 -6.98 -21.89
CA PHE A 107 0.83 -7.71 -21.51
C PHE A 107 -0.44 -7.01 -22.03
N TYR A 108 -0.52 -5.68 -21.91
CA TYR A 108 -1.63 -4.87 -22.38
C TYR A 108 -1.45 -4.37 -23.82
N LYS A 109 -0.37 -4.78 -24.53
CA LYS A 109 -0.06 -4.40 -25.91
C LYS A 109 -0.03 -2.88 -26.12
N ILE A 110 0.53 -2.14 -25.17
CA ILE A 110 0.62 -0.68 -25.20
C ILE A 110 1.93 -0.26 -25.85
N GLN A 111 1.84 0.47 -26.96
CA GLN A 111 3.00 0.97 -27.70
C GLN A 111 3.42 2.37 -27.24
N ASP A 112 2.48 3.24 -26.86
CA ASP A 112 2.75 4.60 -26.40
C ASP A 112 2.45 4.74 -24.89
N SER A 113 3.51 4.78 -24.10
CA SER A 113 3.41 4.96 -22.66
C SER A 113 3.12 6.41 -22.22
N ASN A 114 3.17 7.40 -23.15
CA ASN A 114 2.92 8.82 -22.81
C ASN A 114 1.44 9.13 -22.55
N ARG A 115 0.54 8.24 -22.97
CA ARG A 115 -0.92 8.38 -22.77
C ARG A 115 -1.49 7.30 -21.87
N LEU A 116 -0.68 6.82 -20.96
CA LEU A 116 -1.04 5.70 -20.09
C LEU A 116 -2.06 6.10 -19.03
N SER A 117 -3.14 5.33 -18.95
CA SER A 117 -4.06 5.34 -17.81
C SER A 117 -3.79 4.14 -16.91
N LEU A 118 -3.66 4.35 -15.61
CA LEU A 118 -3.61 3.28 -14.61
C LEU A 118 -4.98 3.11 -13.98
N ILE A 119 -5.42 1.87 -13.86
CA ILE A 119 -6.74 1.56 -13.33
C ILE A 119 -6.61 0.51 -12.24
N HIS A 120 -7.00 0.87 -11.03
CA HIS A 120 -7.16 -0.08 -9.95
C HIS A 120 -8.64 -0.14 -9.55
N ASN A 121 -9.31 -1.17 -10.03
CA ASN A 121 -10.74 -1.39 -9.88
C ASN A 121 -11.08 -2.59 -9.00
N GLU A 122 -10.13 -3.01 -8.15
CA GLU A 122 -10.31 -4.13 -7.22
C GLU A 122 -10.23 -3.66 -5.77
N SER A 123 -11.03 -4.29 -4.91
CA SER A 123 -10.95 -4.14 -3.46
C SER A 123 -11.22 -5.48 -2.78
N SER A 124 -11.25 -5.51 -1.46
CA SER A 124 -11.68 -6.70 -0.70
C SER A 124 -13.14 -7.11 -0.99
N LYS A 125 -13.92 -6.25 -1.65
CA LYS A 125 -15.33 -6.52 -2.03
C LYS A 125 -15.48 -7.06 -3.45
N GLY A 126 -14.39 -7.17 -4.22
CA GLY A 126 -14.39 -7.69 -5.59
C GLY A 126 -13.83 -6.72 -6.63
N ARG A 127 -14.05 -7.06 -7.90
CA ARG A 127 -13.68 -6.25 -9.07
C ARG A 127 -14.90 -5.46 -9.57
N PHE A 128 -14.68 -4.22 -9.99
CA PHE A 128 -15.73 -3.28 -10.42
C PHE A 128 -15.51 -2.82 -11.86
N ASP A 129 -16.60 -2.63 -12.56
CA ASP A 129 -16.57 -2.05 -13.91
C ASP A 129 -16.63 -0.52 -13.82
N LEU A 130 -15.51 0.14 -14.13
CA LEU A 130 -15.40 1.59 -14.10
C LEU A 130 -15.70 2.17 -15.49
N LYS A 131 -16.60 3.13 -15.55
CA LYS A 131 -17.02 3.81 -16.79
C LYS A 131 -16.15 5.04 -17.06
N GLY A 132 -16.14 5.48 -18.32
CA GLY A 132 -15.49 6.75 -18.71
C GLY A 132 -13.96 6.66 -18.87
N ILE A 133 -13.41 5.46 -18.97
CA ILE A 133 -11.99 5.25 -19.20
C ILE A 133 -11.72 5.22 -20.71
N ASN A 134 -10.89 6.13 -21.17
CA ASN A 134 -10.56 6.28 -22.59
C ASN A 134 -9.07 6.06 -22.85
N GLY A 135 -8.74 5.33 -23.91
CA GLY A 135 -7.37 5.11 -24.37
C GLY A 135 -6.69 3.87 -23.82
N SER A 136 -5.36 3.83 -23.91
CA SER A 136 -4.55 2.71 -23.45
C SER A 136 -4.52 2.64 -21.93
N ALA A 137 -4.90 1.51 -21.36
CA ALA A 137 -5.02 1.32 -19.93
C ALA A 137 -4.25 0.09 -19.43
N ILE A 138 -3.56 0.27 -18.32
CA ILE A 138 -3.01 -0.83 -17.51
C ILE A 138 -3.92 -1.02 -16.31
N TYR A 139 -4.49 -2.21 -16.17
CA TYR A 139 -5.21 -2.61 -14.96
C TYR A 139 -4.21 -3.16 -13.94
N VAL A 140 -4.20 -2.54 -12.77
CA VAL A 140 -3.39 -2.97 -11.64
C VAL A 140 -4.12 -4.11 -10.95
N THR A 141 -3.79 -5.34 -11.33
CA THR A 141 -4.45 -6.56 -10.84
C THR A 141 -3.40 -7.60 -10.42
N LYS A 142 -3.82 -8.57 -9.62
CA LYS A 142 -2.94 -9.69 -9.23
C LYS A 142 -2.53 -10.56 -10.43
N GLU A 143 -3.35 -10.64 -11.47
CA GLU A 143 -3.10 -11.45 -12.66
C GLU A 143 -1.97 -10.85 -13.51
N SER A 144 -1.88 -9.54 -13.58
CA SER A 144 -0.87 -8.82 -14.36
C SER A 144 0.39 -8.47 -13.57
N ASP A 145 0.34 -8.50 -12.23
CA ASP A 145 1.47 -8.18 -11.37
C ASP A 145 2.37 -9.40 -11.12
N ILE A 146 3.46 -9.50 -11.87
CA ILE A 146 4.44 -10.60 -11.75
C ILE A 146 5.22 -10.62 -10.42
N PHE A 147 5.14 -9.57 -9.63
CA PHE A 147 5.85 -9.46 -8.36
C PHE A 147 4.93 -9.45 -7.14
N ASN A 148 3.62 -9.35 -7.35
CA ASN A 148 2.62 -9.18 -6.30
C ASN A 148 3.02 -8.07 -5.30
N ASN A 149 3.54 -6.95 -5.82
CA ASN A 149 4.07 -5.85 -5.02
C ASN A 149 3.69 -4.48 -5.59
N LEU A 150 2.67 -3.85 -5.02
CA LEU A 150 2.17 -2.55 -5.46
C LEU A 150 3.22 -1.43 -5.48
N PHE A 151 4.28 -1.53 -4.66
CA PHE A 151 5.33 -0.50 -4.61
C PHE A 151 6.15 -0.44 -5.89
N PHE A 152 6.18 -1.50 -6.68
CA PHE A 152 6.87 -1.49 -7.99
C PHE A 152 6.08 -0.77 -9.08
N TYR A 153 4.84 -0.38 -8.83
CA TYR A 153 4.07 0.50 -9.73
C TYR A 153 4.47 1.98 -9.63
N THR A 154 5.34 2.36 -8.71
CA THR A 154 5.68 3.78 -8.46
C THR A 154 6.15 4.49 -9.72
N ARG A 155 6.98 3.86 -10.54
CA ARG A 155 7.43 4.42 -11.81
C ARG A 155 6.27 4.65 -12.79
N LEU A 156 5.30 3.76 -12.86
CA LEU A 156 4.09 3.92 -13.67
C LEU A 156 3.19 5.03 -13.12
N ILE A 157 3.03 5.14 -11.80
CA ILE A 157 2.29 6.23 -11.14
C ILE A 157 2.90 7.59 -11.48
N GLU A 158 4.24 7.70 -11.50
CA GLU A 158 4.96 8.93 -11.82
C GLU A 158 4.77 9.36 -13.29
N LYS A 159 4.57 8.40 -14.21
CA LYS A 159 4.44 8.62 -15.67
C LYS A 159 3.01 8.69 -16.16
N ALA A 160 2.06 8.15 -15.41
CA ALA A 160 0.68 8.06 -15.85
C ALA A 160 0.10 9.43 -16.19
N ARG A 161 -0.75 9.49 -17.22
CA ARG A 161 -1.57 10.65 -17.56
C ARG A 161 -2.80 10.73 -16.67
N GLU A 162 -3.41 9.59 -16.40
CA GLU A 162 -4.62 9.46 -15.60
C GLU A 162 -4.50 8.24 -14.68
N ILE A 163 -5.06 8.34 -13.49
CA ILE A 163 -5.11 7.24 -12.53
C ILE A 163 -6.53 7.14 -11.99
N HIS A 164 -7.15 5.98 -12.13
CA HIS A 164 -8.48 5.67 -11.63
C HIS A 164 -8.36 4.66 -10.50
N CYS A 165 -8.93 5.00 -9.35
CA CYS A 165 -8.90 4.12 -8.17
C CYS A 165 -10.27 3.99 -7.52
N VAL A 166 -10.56 2.79 -7.03
CA VAL A 166 -11.55 2.57 -5.97
C VAL A 166 -10.86 2.65 -4.60
N ASP A 167 -11.62 2.62 -3.51
CA ASP A 167 -11.06 2.53 -2.16
C ASP A 167 -10.21 1.26 -1.99
N SER A 168 -8.89 1.44 -1.88
CA SER A 168 -7.92 0.35 -1.92
C SER A 168 -6.55 0.75 -1.37
N SER A 169 -5.68 -0.24 -1.18
CA SER A 169 -4.27 0.00 -0.85
C SER A 169 -3.51 0.74 -1.95
N PHE A 170 -3.89 0.55 -3.23
CA PHE A 170 -3.28 1.27 -4.35
C PHE A 170 -3.62 2.76 -4.33
N LEU A 171 -4.86 3.14 -4.01
CA LEU A 171 -5.26 4.53 -3.78
C LEU A 171 -4.34 5.18 -2.72
N ASN A 172 -4.11 4.48 -1.62
CA ASN A 172 -3.23 4.96 -0.55
C ASN A 172 -1.78 5.14 -0.99
N LEU A 173 -1.28 4.31 -1.91
CA LEU A 173 0.04 4.47 -2.51
C LEU A 173 0.09 5.69 -3.44
N VAL A 174 -0.91 5.88 -4.30
CA VAL A 174 -1.01 7.04 -5.21
C VAL A 174 -1.08 8.34 -4.42
N GLU A 175 -1.87 8.40 -3.34
CA GLU A 175 -1.96 9.56 -2.44
C GLU A 175 -0.59 10.01 -1.90
N ARG A 176 0.32 9.07 -1.69
CA ARG A 176 1.64 9.31 -1.09
C ARG A 176 2.77 9.37 -2.11
N SER A 177 2.49 9.02 -3.36
CA SER A 177 3.47 9.05 -4.46
C SER A 177 3.50 10.40 -5.15
N LYS A 178 4.63 10.74 -5.76
CA LYS A 178 4.72 11.90 -6.67
C LYS A 178 4.04 11.53 -7.99
N THR A 179 3.12 12.37 -8.44
CA THR A 179 2.49 12.20 -9.75
C THR A 179 1.97 13.54 -10.28
N LYS A 180 1.88 13.66 -11.60
CA LYS A 180 1.22 14.76 -12.32
C LYS A 180 -0.05 14.27 -13.03
N ALA A 181 -0.44 13.03 -12.80
CA ALA A 181 -1.63 12.45 -13.40
C ALA A 181 -2.90 13.16 -12.94
N LYS A 182 -3.92 13.16 -13.79
CA LYS A 182 -5.29 13.42 -13.34
C LYS A 182 -5.76 12.23 -12.52
N LEU A 183 -6.33 12.48 -11.35
CA LEU A 183 -6.71 11.46 -10.39
C LEU A 183 -8.23 11.35 -10.32
N TYR A 184 -8.76 10.14 -10.48
CA TYR A 184 -10.19 9.85 -10.44
C TYR A 184 -10.48 8.84 -9.33
N PHE A 185 -11.21 9.28 -8.32
CA PHE A 185 -11.66 8.43 -7.24
C PHE A 185 -13.11 7.97 -7.51
N HIS A 186 -13.27 6.66 -7.63
CA HIS A 186 -14.57 6.04 -7.82
C HIS A 186 -15.10 5.57 -6.47
N ASP A 187 -15.86 6.44 -5.79
CA ASP A 187 -16.49 6.09 -4.52
C ASP A 187 -17.73 5.21 -4.74
N LEU A 188 -17.53 3.90 -4.71
CA LEU A 188 -18.58 2.91 -4.92
C LEU A 188 -19.33 2.54 -3.63
N PHE A 189 -18.86 2.98 -2.47
CA PHE A 189 -19.32 2.48 -1.17
C PHE A 189 -19.60 3.57 -0.14
N GLY A 190 -19.50 4.85 -0.50
CA GLY A 190 -19.55 5.93 0.47
C GLY A 190 -18.36 5.86 1.44
N ALA A 191 -17.17 5.62 0.92
CA ALA A 191 -15.98 5.43 1.71
C ALA A 191 -15.61 6.71 2.46
N SER A 192 -15.49 6.61 3.78
CA SER A 192 -14.98 7.71 4.61
C SER A 192 -13.45 7.71 4.58
N ILE A 193 -12.87 8.26 3.48
CA ILE A 193 -11.42 8.39 3.32
C ILE A 193 -11.05 9.86 3.30
N GLU A 194 -9.98 10.22 4.00
CA GLU A 194 -9.39 11.55 3.88
C GLU A 194 -8.38 11.53 2.72
N LEU A 195 -8.74 12.17 1.62
CA LEU A 195 -7.89 12.40 0.45
C LEU A 195 -7.25 13.78 0.52
N ARG A 196 -6.01 13.94 0.06
CA ARG A 196 -5.27 15.21 0.10
C ARG A 196 -4.91 15.75 -1.27
N LYS A 197 -4.85 14.88 -2.27
CA LYS A 197 -4.68 15.29 -3.66
C LYS A 197 -6.03 15.67 -4.25
N ASP A 198 -5.98 16.40 -5.34
CA ASP A 198 -7.18 16.79 -6.10
C ASP A 198 -7.67 15.58 -6.91
N TRP A 199 -8.68 14.92 -6.38
CA TRP A 199 -9.38 13.81 -7.03
C TRP A 199 -10.71 14.29 -7.60
N TYR A 200 -11.04 13.79 -8.80
CA TYR A 200 -12.31 14.02 -9.49
C TYR A 200 -13.30 12.90 -9.23
#